data_b254c57486f8c2ecc44982b5acaae1eb
#
_entry.id   b254c57486f8c2ecc44982b5acaae1eb
#
_cell.length_a   1.000
_cell.length_b   1.000
_cell.length_c   1.000
_cell.angle_alpha   90.00
_cell.angle_beta   90.00
_cell.angle_gamma   90.00
#
_symmetry.space_group_name_H-M   'P 1'
#
loop_
_entity.id
_entity.type
_entity.pdbx_description
1 polymer ?
#
loop_
_entity_poly.entity_id
_entity_poly.type
_entity_poly.pdbx_seq_one_letter_code
_entity_poly.pdbx_strand_id
1 'polypeptide(L)'
;AYAVGATKGFVYLRGEYRYLLDHLNAVLARRRREKLLGENILGIPGADFDIEIHVGAGAYVCGEESALIESLEGKRGTPRNRPPFPVTNGYLDQPTIVNNVETFAAAAMIALKGGEWYAGIGTKHSAGTKILSVSGDCARPGIYEYPFGVSIRQVLADCGVALRVLLVSRPAPAVARSLARRDGL
;
A
#
# COMPACT_ATOMS: atom_id res chain seq x y z
N ALA A 1 6.36 13.42 5.66
CA ALA A 1 6.17 14.06 6.96
C ALA A 1 6.42 15.56 6.88
N TYR A 2 7.64 16.03 6.60
CA TYR A 2 8.00 17.44 6.59
C TYR A 2 7.05 18.34 5.78
N ALA A 3 6.67 17.91 4.57
CA ALA A 3 5.80 18.69 3.67
C ALA A 3 4.39 18.95 4.22
N VAL A 4 3.93 18.16 5.18
CA VAL A 4 2.60 18.27 5.80
C VAL A 4 2.68 18.62 7.30
N GLY A 5 3.88 18.87 7.82
CA GLY A 5 4.11 19.23 9.22
C GLY A 5 3.83 18.08 10.20
N ALA A 6 3.82 16.82 9.74
CA ALA A 6 3.60 15.69 10.62
C ALA A 6 4.86 15.37 11.43
N THR A 7 4.69 15.17 12.73
CA THR A 7 5.77 14.77 13.66
C THR A 7 5.69 13.30 14.06
N LYS A 8 4.56 12.64 13.79
CA LYS A 8 4.31 11.24 14.12
C LYS A 8 3.71 10.48 12.94
N GLY A 9 4.15 9.25 12.77
CA GLY A 9 3.61 8.33 11.78
C GLY A 9 3.32 6.96 12.38
N PHE A 10 2.38 6.24 11.79
CA PHE A 10 2.05 4.88 12.15
C PHE A 10 2.14 3.97 10.92
N VAL A 11 2.77 2.82 11.09
CA VAL A 11 2.64 1.71 10.17
C VAL A 11 1.62 0.74 10.76
N TYR A 12 0.44 0.69 10.16
CA TYR A 12 -0.58 -0.30 10.55
C TYR A 12 -0.28 -1.61 9.86
N LEU A 13 0.27 -2.56 10.63
CA LEU A 13 0.61 -3.89 10.14
C LEU A 13 -0.55 -4.84 10.37
N ARG A 14 -1.03 -5.51 9.32
CA ARG A 14 -2.06 -6.55 9.45
C ARG A 14 -1.57 -7.69 10.34
N GLY A 15 -2.48 -8.28 11.13
CA GLY A 15 -2.18 -9.39 12.03
C GLY A 15 -1.55 -10.59 11.31
N GLU A 16 -1.96 -10.84 10.05
CA GLU A 16 -1.42 -11.92 9.21
C GLU A 16 0.05 -11.74 8.83
N TYR A 17 0.55 -10.49 8.90
CA TYR A 17 1.95 -10.16 8.55
C TYR A 17 2.83 -9.95 9.78
N ARG A 18 2.43 -10.45 10.94
CA ARG A 18 3.17 -10.33 12.20
C ARG A 18 4.62 -10.82 12.10
N TYR A 19 4.88 -11.77 11.23
CA TYR A 19 6.24 -12.26 10.96
C TYR A 19 7.21 -11.18 10.43
N LEU A 20 6.68 -10.05 9.92
CA LEU A 20 7.49 -8.91 9.48
C LEU A 20 7.87 -7.95 10.62
N LEU A 21 7.26 -8.08 11.81
CA LEU A 21 7.37 -7.10 12.88
C LEU A 21 8.82 -6.87 13.33
N ASP A 22 9.56 -7.94 13.55
CA ASP A 22 10.96 -7.85 14.01
C ASP A 22 11.84 -7.19 12.96
N HIS A 23 11.64 -7.53 11.68
CA HIS A 23 12.35 -6.91 10.57
C HIS A 23 12.05 -5.41 10.48
N LEU A 24 10.77 -5.02 10.54
CA LEU A 24 10.35 -3.62 10.49
C LEU A 24 10.90 -2.83 11.68
N ASN A 25 10.85 -3.39 12.88
CA ASN A 25 11.45 -2.75 14.08
C ASN A 25 12.97 -2.56 13.92
N ALA A 26 13.67 -3.54 13.38
CA ALA A 26 15.10 -3.43 13.10
C ALA A 26 15.40 -2.30 12.09
N VAL A 27 14.58 -2.17 11.04
CA VAL A 27 14.68 -1.08 10.06
C VAL A 27 14.46 0.28 10.73
N LEU A 28 13.39 0.44 11.53
CA LEU A 28 13.12 1.69 12.24
C LEU A 28 14.25 2.05 13.22
N ALA A 29 14.75 1.07 14.00
CA ALA A 29 15.87 1.27 14.89
C ALA A 29 17.15 1.72 14.14
N ARG A 30 17.40 1.15 12.97
CA ARG A 30 18.49 1.59 12.10
C ARG A 30 18.29 3.03 11.66
N ARG A 31 17.10 3.41 11.19
CA ARG A 31 16.83 4.79 10.72
C ARG A 31 16.95 5.82 11.83
N ARG A 32 16.58 5.46 13.09
CA ARG A 32 16.84 6.33 14.24
C ARG A 32 18.31 6.52 14.52
N ARG A 33 19.13 5.46 14.44
CA ARG A 33 20.62 5.58 14.59
C ARG A 33 21.24 6.43 13.48
N GLU A 34 20.71 6.37 12.27
CA GLU A 34 21.14 7.16 11.12
C GLU A 34 20.63 8.62 11.16
N LYS A 35 19.90 9.02 12.21
CA LYS A 35 19.25 10.34 12.33
C LYS A 35 18.29 10.67 11.18
N LEU A 36 17.63 9.65 10.64
CA LEU A 36 16.59 9.79 9.62
C LEU A 36 15.17 9.66 10.22
N LEU A 37 15.07 9.29 11.51
CA LEU A 37 13.87 9.28 12.34
C LEU A 37 14.24 9.74 13.75
N GLY A 38 13.25 10.25 14.49
CA GLY A 38 13.38 10.76 15.84
C GLY A 38 13.47 12.29 15.86
N GLU A 39 14.27 12.84 16.73
CA GLU A 39 14.46 14.26 16.93
C GLU A 39 15.62 14.82 16.08
N ASN A 40 15.49 16.06 15.65
CA ASN A 40 16.49 16.80 14.89
C ASN A 40 17.05 16.01 13.70
N ILE A 41 16.16 15.52 12.84
CA ILE A 41 16.50 14.70 11.66
C ILE A 41 17.53 15.43 10.80
N LEU A 42 18.57 14.71 10.37
CA LEU A 42 19.69 15.24 9.60
C LEU A 42 20.42 16.41 10.29
N GLY A 43 20.27 16.55 11.61
CA GLY A 43 20.85 17.65 12.38
C GLY A 43 20.11 18.98 12.26
N ILE A 44 18.90 18.98 11.70
CA ILE A 44 18.06 20.18 11.55
C ILE A 44 17.23 20.36 12.84
N PRO A 45 17.43 21.45 13.61
CA PRO A 45 16.68 21.70 14.82
C PRO A 45 15.15 21.78 14.57
N GLY A 46 14.36 21.02 15.36
CA GLY A 46 12.91 20.98 15.23
C GLY A 46 12.39 20.16 14.04
N ALA A 47 13.25 19.51 13.28
CA ALA A 47 12.84 18.55 12.26
C ALA A 47 12.63 17.18 12.93
N ASP A 48 11.47 17.01 13.56
CA ASP A 48 11.14 15.83 14.35
C ASP A 48 10.08 14.98 13.64
N PHE A 49 10.36 13.70 13.49
CA PHE A 49 9.39 12.73 13.00
C PHE A 49 9.77 11.32 13.42
N ASP A 50 8.87 10.60 14.02
CA ASP A 50 9.10 9.19 14.33
C ASP A 50 7.92 8.31 13.90
N ILE A 51 8.19 7.02 13.75
CA ILE A 51 7.23 6.02 13.28
C ILE A 51 7.06 4.93 14.32
N GLU A 52 5.82 4.60 14.62
CA GLU A 52 5.42 3.46 15.45
C GLU A 52 4.75 2.39 14.59
N ILE A 53 4.93 1.11 14.95
CA ILE A 53 4.24 0.00 14.30
C ILE A 53 3.08 -0.43 15.19
N HIS A 54 1.87 -0.38 14.65
CA HIS A 54 0.67 -0.90 15.27
C HIS A 54 0.27 -2.21 14.59
N VAL A 55 0.17 -3.29 15.34
CA VAL A 55 -0.25 -4.60 14.82
C VAL A 55 -1.74 -4.76 14.99
N GLY A 56 -2.45 -4.84 13.89
CA GLY A 56 -3.90 -5.08 13.87
C GLY A 56 -4.26 -6.52 14.22
N ALA A 57 -5.53 -6.74 14.57
CA ALA A 57 -6.07 -8.05 14.95
C ALA A 57 -6.55 -8.91 13.76
N GLY A 58 -6.20 -8.55 12.51
CA GLY A 58 -6.59 -9.29 11.30
C GLY A 58 -7.95 -8.88 10.70
N ALA A 59 -8.60 -7.84 11.21
CA ALA A 59 -9.85 -7.35 10.65
C ALA A 59 -9.62 -6.62 9.32
N TYR A 60 -10.16 -7.15 8.23
CA TYR A 60 -10.02 -6.57 6.88
C TYR A 60 -10.56 -5.13 6.79
N VAL A 61 -11.62 -4.83 7.55
CA VAL A 61 -12.24 -3.49 7.59
C VAL A 61 -11.26 -2.40 8.02
N CYS A 62 -10.24 -2.71 8.80
CA CYS A 62 -9.18 -1.77 9.18
C CYS A 62 -8.24 -1.37 8.02
N GLY A 63 -8.47 -1.86 6.81
CA GLY A 63 -7.91 -1.33 5.57
C GLY A 63 -8.60 -0.05 5.07
N GLU A 64 -9.78 0.26 5.59
CA GLU A 64 -10.46 1.54 5.39
C GLU A 64 -9.90 2.57 6.38
N GLU A 65 -9.64 3.80 5.91
CA GLU A 65 -8.84 4.78 6.65
C GLU A 65 -9.41 5.14 8.03
N SER A 66 -10.72 5.32 8.14
CA SER A 66 -11.35 5.71 9.40
C SER A 66 -11.44 4.54 10.39
N ALA A 67 -11.68 3.33 9.91
CA ALA A 67 -11.64 2.10 10.71
C ALA A 67 -10.22 1.81 11.23
N LEU A 68 -9.19 2.09 10.42
CA LEU A 68 -7.79 2.02 10.82
C LEU A 68 -7.52 2.99 11.98
N ILE A 69 -7.99 4.23 11.88
CA ILE A 69 -7.83 5.25 12.93
C ILE A 69 -8.53 4.82 14.22
N GLU A 70 -9.78 4.33 14.16
CA GLU A 70 -10.48 3.79 15.32
C GLU A 70 -9.69 2.67 16.00
N SER A 71 -9.11 1.77 15.20
CA SER A 71 -8.26 0.69 15.71
C SER A 71 -6.98 1.22 16.37
N LEU A 72 -6.33 2.24 15.80
CA LEU A 72 -5.16 2.89 16.40
C LEU A 72 -5.48 3.53 17.74
N GLU A 73 -6.69 4.06 17.89
CA GLU A 73 -7.19 4.67 19.13
C GLU A 73 -7.65 3.63 20.17
N GLY A 74 -7.46 2.32 19.91
CA GLY A 74 -7.87 1.25 20.80
C GLY A 74 -9.38 0.98 20.80
N LYS A 75 -10.11 1.57 19.87
CA LYS A 75 -11.55 1.39 19.68
C LYS A 75 -11.83 0.23 18.72
N ARG A 76 -13.10 -0.16 18.61
CA ARG A 76 -13.53 -1.11 17.58
C ARG A 76 -13.29 -0.52 16.20
N GLY A 77 -12.63 -1.26 15.31
CA GLY A 77 -12.33 -0.85 13.93
C GLY A 77 -13.59 -0.77 13.07
N THR A 78 -14.40 0.26 13.33
CA THR A 78 -15.65 0.54 12.61
C THR A 78 -15.47 1.82 11.80
N PRO A 79 -15.81 1.83 10.49
CA PRO A 79 -15.72 3.05 9.69
C PRO A 79 -16.54 4.19 10.28
N ARG A 80 -15.98 5.40 10.25
CA ARG A 80 -16.67 6.62 10.67
C ARG A 80 -17.59 7.14 9.56
N ASN A 81 -18.70 7.79 9.95
CA ASN A 81 -19.48 8.57 9.00
C ASN A 81 -18.70 9.81 8.55
N ARG A 82 -18.82 10.14 7.27
CA ARG A 82 -18.17 11.32 6.69
C ARG A 82 -19.21 12.30 6.18
N PRO A 83 -19.03 13.63 6.34
CA PRO A 83 -17.97 14.33 7.07
C PRO A 83 -18.06 14.13 8.59
N PRO A 84 -16.98 14.39 9.40
CA PRO A 84 -15.68 14.91 8.96
C PRO A 84 -14.77 13.86 8.32
N PHE A 85 -13.82 14.33 7.52
CA PHE A 85 -12.81 13.48 6.90
C PHE A 85 -11.53 13.39 7.76
N PRO A 86 -10.74 12.30 7.69
CA PRO A 86 -9.50 12.17 8.46
C PRO A 86 -8.51 13.31 8.27
N VAL A 87 -8.49 13.93 7.09
CA VAL A 87 -7.60 15.08 6.82
C VAL A 87 -7.90 16.29 7.71
N THR A 88 -9.10 16.36 8.31
CA THR A 88 -9.48 17.38 9.29
C THR A 88 -9.57 16.82 10.70
N ASN A 89 -10.19 15.67 10.87
CA ASN A 89 -10.47 15.03 12.15
C ASN A 89 -10.10 13.53 12.09
N GLY A 90 -8.82 13.23 12.20
CA GLY A 90 -8.27 11.88 12.14
C GLY A 90 -7.92 11.29 13.50
N TYR A 91 -6.67 10.84 13.66
CA TYR A 91 -6.16 10.23 14.88
C TYR A 91 -6.17 11.24 16.04
N LEU A 92 -6.85 10.88 17.13
CA LEU A 92 -7.07 11.76 18.30
C LEU A 92 -7.61 13.13 17.89
N ASP A 93 -8.52 13.14 16.93
CA ASP A 93 -9.16 14.34 16.37
C ASP A 93 -8.18 15.35 15.72
N GLN A 94 -6.96 14.90 15.40
CA GLN A 94 -5.97 15.73 14.72
C GLN A 94 -6.00 15.46 13.20
N PRO A 95 -5.62 16.44 12.37
CA PRO A 95 -5.46 16.23 10.93
C PRO A 95 -4.54 15.04 10.63
N THR A 96 -5.05 14.05 9.90
CA THR A 96 -4.33 12.80 9.65
C THR A 96 -4.40 12.41 8.18
N ILE A 97 -3.24 12.12 7.60
CA ILE A 97 -3.13 11.60 6.23
C ILE A 97 -2.93 10.09 6.30
N VAL A 98 -3.82 9.36 5.63
CA VAL A 98 -3.74 7.91 5.51
C VAL A 98 -3.50 7.52 4.05
N ASN A 99 -2.49 6.72 3.80
CA ASN A 99 -2.19 6.20 2.47
C ASN A 99 -1.74 4.74 2.55
N ASN A 100 -1.94 4.02 1.46
CA ASN A 100 -1.34 2.71 1.26
C ASN A 100 0.19 2.83 1.23
N VAL A 101 0.89 1.79 1.71
CA VAL A 101 2.36 1.67 1.67
C VAL A 101 2.90 1.82 0.25
N GLU A 102 2.23 1.26 -0.75
CA GLU A 102 2.60 1.40 -2.17
C GLU A 102 2.59 2.88 -2.61
N THR A 103 1.61 3.66 -2.16
CA THR A 103 1.52 5.09 -2.43
C THR A 103 2.70 5.86 -1.82
N PHE A 104 3.08 5.56 -0.58
CA PHE A 104 4.25 6.20 0.05
C PHE A 104 5.55 5.78 -0.61
N ALA A 105 5.69 4.53 -1.05
CA ALA A 105 6.85 4.08 -1.81
C ALA A 105 6.98 4.84 -3.14
N ALA A 106 5.87 4.98 -3.88
CA ALA A 106 5.83 5.76 -5.11
C ALA A 106 6.16 7.25 -4.85
N ALA A 107 5.58 7.85 -3.79
CA ALA A 107 5.84 9.24 -3.42
C ALA A 107 7.33 9.52 -3.14
N ALA A 108 8.04 8.59 -2.51
CA ALA A 108 9.47 8.70 -2.27
C ALA A 108 10.26 8.73 -3.59
N MET A 109 9.90 7.88 -4.55
CA MET A 109 10.53 7.86 -5.88
C MET A 109 10.18 9.09 -6.71
N ILE A 110 8.94 9.59 -6.60
CA ILE A 110 8.51 10.84 -7.25
C ILE A 110 9.29 12.04 -6.70
N ALA A 111 9.49 12.10 -5.39
CA ALA A 111 10.27 13.16 -4.76
C ALA A 111 11.73 13.15 -5.25
N LEU A 112 12.29 11.97 -5.53
CA LEU A 112 13.67 11.82 -6.01
C LEU A 112 13.80 12.11 -7.52
N LYS A 113 12.86 11.62 -8.35
CA LYS A 113 12.97 11.61 -9.81
C LYS A 113 12.11 12.67 -10.51
N GLY A 114 11.18 13.29 -9.79
CA GLY A 114 10.26 14.28 -10.31
C GLY A 114 8.92 13.69 -10.80
N GLY A 115 7.91 14.56 -10.85
CA GLY A 115 6.55 14.17 -11.25
C GLY A 115 6.44 13.77 -12.72
N GLU A 116 7.18 14.42 -13.61
CA GLU A 116 7.20 14.11 -15.04
C GLU A 116 7.71 12.69 -15.31
N TRP A 117 8.74 12.26 -14.58
CA TRP A 117 9.22 10.88 -14.66
C TRP A 117 8.10 9.88 -14.35
N TYR A 118 7.34 10.11 -13.29
CA TYR A 118 6.24 9.21 -12.89
C TYR A 118 5.08 9.27 -13.89
N ALA A 119 4.74 10.46 -14.38
CA ALA A 119 3.70 10.65 -15.38
C ALA A 119 4.01 9.97 -16.73
N GLY A 120 5.29 9.74 -17.01
CA GLY A 120 5.75 8.99 -18.18
C GLY A 120 5.63 7.47 -18.07
N ILE A 121 5.28 6.94 -16.88
CA ILE A 121 5.09 5.50 -16.64
C ILE A 121 3.60 5.19 -16.71
N GLY A 122 3.21 4.16 -17.45
CA GLY A 122 1.82 3.74 -17.54
C GLY A 122 1.07 4.34 -18.73
N THR A 123 -0.15 4.82 -18.50
CA THR A 123 -1.00 5.38 -19.55
C THR A 123 -1.28 6.87 -19.30
N LYS A 124 -1.77 7.56 -20.31
CA LYS A 124 -2.17 8.99 -20.20
C LYS A 124 -3.16 9.26 -19.06
N HIS A 125 -4.02 8.28 -18.72
CA HIS A 125 -5.07 8.43 -17.71
C HIS A 125 -4.75 7.75 -16.38
N SER A 126 -3.71 6.89 -16.33
CA SER A 126 -3.28 6.16 -15.15
C SER A 126 -1.77 6.04 -15.17
N ALA A 127 -1.11 6.95 -14.47
CA ALA A 127 0.34 6.94 -14.35
C ALA A 127 0.82 5.95 -13.29
N GLY A 128 2.05 5.48 -13.46
CA GLY A 128 2.73 4.61 -12.51
C GLY A 128 2.60 3.12 -12.81
N THR A 129 2.90 2.34 -11.80
CA THR A 129 2.90 0.87 -11.84
C THR A 129 1.82 0.29 -10.95
N LYS A 130 1.57 -1.00 -11.12
CA LYS A 130 0.70 -1.80 -10.25
C LYS A 130 1.33 -3.15 -9.96
N ILE A 131 1.23 -3.56 -8.70
CA ILE A 131 1.64 -4.88 -8.24
C ILE A 131 0.49 -5.86 -8.47
N LEU A 132 0.79 -6.98 -9.13
CA LEU A 132 -0.14 -8.08 -9.39
C LEU A 132 0.38 -9.35 -8.70
N SER A 133 -0.48 -10.01 -7.94
CA SER A 133 -0.22 -11.35 -7.41
C SER A 133 -0.81 -12.38 -8.36
N VAL A 134 0.03 -13.27 -8.87
CA VAL A 134 -0.35 -14.32 -9.80
C VAL A 134 -0.11 -15.69 -9.16
N SER A 135 -1.17 -16.52 -9.13
CA SER A 135 -1.13 -17.87 -8.58
C SER A 135 -2.02 -18.81 -9.41
N GLY A 136 -1.91 -20.10 -9.16
CA GLY A 136 -2.66 -21.13 -9.87
C GLY A 136 -1.77 -21.91 -10.87
N ASP A 137 -2.37 -22.42 -11.93
CA ASP A 137 -1.68 -23.23 -12.94
C ASP A 137 -0.78 -22.37 -13.86
N CYS A 138 0.30 -21.86 -13.29
CA CYS A 138 1.31 -21.09 -13.99
C CYS A 138 2.72 -21.60 -13.64
N ALA A 139 3.62 -21.51 -14.61
CA ALA A 139 5.00 -22.00 -14.43
C ALA A 139 5.80 -21.13 -13.43
N ARG A 140 5.44 -19.87 -13.32
CA ARG A 140 6.12 -18.90 -12.45
C ARG A 140 5.09 -18.12 -11.60
N PRO A 141 4.51 -18.73 -10.56
CA PRO A 141 3.66 -18.01 -9.62
C PRO A 141 4.50 -16.97 -8.85
N GLY A 142 3.91 -15.82 -8.52
CA GLY A 142 4.64 -14.80 -7.80
C GLY A 142 4.00 -13.43 -7.87
N ILE A 143 4.78 -12.44 -7.47
CA ILE A 143 4.39 -11.03 -7.47
C ILE A 143 5.12 -10.35 -8.63
N TYR A 144 4.35 -9.65 -9.45
CA TYR A 144 4.83 -8.94 -10.64
C TYR A 144 4.47 -7.48 -10.55
N GLU A 145 5.39 -6.61 -10.96
CA GLU A 145 5.15 -5.18 -11.09
C GLU A 145 5.09 -4.79 -12.56
N TYR A 146 4.01 -4.13 -12.97
CA TYR A 146 3.82 -3.68 -14.34
C TYR A 146 3.38 -2.22 -14.38
N PRO A 147 3.77 -1.48 -15.44
CA PRO A 147 3.15 -0.19 -15.71
C PRO A 147 1.66 -0.37 -16.02
N PHE A 148 0.84 0.62 -15.64
CA PHE A 148 -0.55 0.63 -16.06
C PHE A 148 -0.67 0.52 -17.58
N GLY A 149 -1.68 -0.22 -18.06
CA GLY A 149 -1.89 -0.49 -19.48
C GLY A 149 -1.26 -1.79 -19.98
N VAL A 150 -0.54 -2.54 -19.13
CA VAL A 150 -0.09 -3.89 -19.49
C VAL A 150 -1.31 -4.76 -19.87
N SER A 151 -1.19 -5.55 -20.94
CA SER A 151 -2.25 -6.46 -21.34
C SER A 151 -2.25 -7.73 -20.46
N ILE A 152 -3.42 -8.31 -20.22
CA ILE A 152 -3.55 -9.61 -19.55
C ILE A 152 -2.72 -10.67 -20.29
N ARG A 153 -2.69 -10.63 -21.63
CA ARG A 153 -1.89 -11.54 -22.44
C ARG A 153 -0.40 -11.49 -22.08
N GLN A 154 0.13 -10.30 -21.86
CA GLN A 154 1.53 -10.13 -21.46
C GLN A 154 1.78 -10.74 -20.08
N VAL A 155 0.91 -10.43 -19.10
CA VAL A 155 1.01 -10.98 -17.75
C VAL A 155 0.99 -12.51 -17.77
N LEU A 156 0.08 -13.11 -18.57
CA LEU A 156 -0.03 -14.55 -18.72
C LEU A 156 1.22 -15.18 -19.38
N ALA A 157 1.77 -14.54 -20.39
CA ALA A 157 3.00 -14.98 -21.04
C ALA A 157 4.18 -14.94 -20.05
N ASP A 158 4.30 -13.86 -19.28
CA ASP A 158 5.39 -13.67 -18.32
C ASP A 158 5.32 -14.67 -17.17
N CYS A 159 4.13 -15.01 -16.67
CA CYS A 159 3.99 -16.01 -15.62
C CYS A 159 3.96 -17.45 -16.16
N GLY A 160 3.97 -17.65 -17.48
CA GLY A 160 4.01 -18.96 -18.11
C GLY A 160 2.72 -19.75 -17.93
N VAL A 161 1.57 -19.10 -18.10
CA VAL A 161 0.27 -19.79 -18.16
C VAL A 161 0.12 -20.41 -19.53
N ALA A 162 -0.04 -21.74 -19.60
CA ALA A 162 -0.63 -22.36 -20.78
C ALA A 162 -2.11 -21.95 -20.82
N LEU A 163 -2.56 -21.45 -21.96
CA LEU A 163 -3.84 -20.73 -22.21
C LEU A 163 -5.15 -21.40 -21.73
N ARG A 164 -5.14 -22.31 -20.78
CA ARG A 164 -6.32 -23.05 -20.33
C ARG A 164 -6.89 -22.68 -18.96
N VAL A 165 -6.17 -21.94 -18.10
CA VAL A 165 -6.71 -21.53 -16.78
C VAL A 165 -6.21 -20.15 -16.40
N LEU A 166 -7.13 -19.25 -16.19
CA LEU A 166 -6.88 -17.91 -15.71
C LEU A 166 -7.35 -17.77 -14.28
N LEU A 167 -6.46 -17.60 -13.32
CA LEU A 167 -6.79 -17.14 -11.98
C LEU A 167 -5.93 -15.93 -11.63
N VAL A 168 -6.54 -14.77 -11.76
CA VAL A 168 -6.00 -13.51 -11.20
C VAL A 168 -6.71 -13.30 -9.87
N SER A 169 -5.97 -13.29 -8.77
CA SER A 169 -6.57 -13.00 -7.46
C SER A 169 -6.88 -11.51 -7.36
N ARG A 170 -8.13 -11.24 -7.49
CA ARG A 170 -8.97 -10.04 -7.49
C ARG A 170 -9.13 -9.37 -8.85
N PRO A 171 -10.36 -9.26 -9.31
CA PRO A 171 -11.63 -9.18 -8.59
C PRO A 171 -12.56 -10.35 -8.83
N ALA A 172 -13.60 -10.41 -8.01
CA ALA A 172 -14.82 -11.19 -7.96
C ALA A 172 -15.09 -12.33 -8.96
N PRO A 173 -15.74 -13.42 -8.49
CA PRO A 173 -16.03 -14.67 -9.23
C PRO A 173 -16.82 -14.51 -10.55
N ALA A 174 -17.41 -13.34 -10.80
CA ALA A 174 -18.23 -13.09 -11.98
C ALA A 174 -17.46 -12.98 -13.30
N VAL A 175 -16.21 -12.48 -13.27
CA VAL A 175 -15.43 -12.24 -14.50
C VAL A 175 -14.85 -13.55 -15.06
N ALA A 176 -14.41 -14.46 -14.20
CA ALA A 176 -13.88 -15.75 -14.62
C ALA A 176 -14.95 -16.61 -15.31
N ARG A 177 -16.19 -16.56 -14.85
CA ARG A 177 -17.33 -17.30 -15.47
C ARG A 177 -17.73 -16.74 -16.82
N SER A 178 -17.55 -15.44 -17.05
CA SER A 178 -17.88 -14.79 -18.33
C SER A 178 -16.90 -15.15 -19.44
N LEU A 179 -15.62 -15.29 -19.11
CA LEU A 179 -14.58 -15.64 -20.09
C LEU A 179 -14.67 -17.11 -20.51
N ALA A 180 -14.91 -18.02 -19.55
CA ALA A 180 -15.07 -19.45 -19.84
C ALA A 180 -16.31 -19.79 -20.70
N ARG A 181 -17.33 -18.92 -20.73
CA ARG A 181 -18.54 -19.12 -21.55
C ARG A 181 -18.43 -18.56 -22.98
N ARG A 182 -17.44 -17.74 -23.27
CA ARG A 182 -17.26 -17.14 -24.61
C ARG A 182 -16.43 -18.00 -25.57
N ASP A 183 -15.68 -18.98 -25.07
CA ASP A 183 -14.79 -19.79 -25.88
C ASP A 183 -15.35 -21.17 -26.24
N GLY A 184 -16.66 -21.40 -26.00
CA GLY A 184 -17.42 -22.51 -26.61
C GLY A 184 -16.81 -23.91 -26.39
N LEU A 185 -16.39 -24.24 -25.16
CA LEU A 185 -16.02 -25.61 -24.74
C LEU A 185 -16.83 -26.04 -23.55
#